data_8549c769bf06ea22e932bd49600d099a
#
_entry.id   8549c769bf06ea22e932bd49600d099a
#
_cell.length_a   1.000
_cell.length_b   1.000
_cell.length_c   1.000
_cell.angle_alpha   90.00
_cell.angle_beta   90.00
_cell.angle_gamma   90.00
#
_symmetry.space_group_name_H-M   'P 1'
#
loop_
_entity.id
_entity.type
_entity.pdbx_description
1 polymer ?
#
loop_
_entity_poly.entity_id
_entity_poly.type
_entity_poly.pdbx_seq_one_letter_code
_entity_poly.pdbx_strand_id
1 'polypeptide(L)'
;MTNVCLIGLGRTGMEIAKVIMEQRDMKLVGVICSDFSSKAGKDIGEVLGLPDIGVKIYASNQLNYVLEKLKPDVFVDFSNYKATMNYVSSISEKKVALVIGTTGFSKTDILRMKVLTKKNGSGILLAPNITVGVNVMMLLSNIAARILSDYDFEISEAHHKHKKDSPSGTALKIADQIEEGLQSCGVEINESIPIHAVRAGGIVGRHELMIAGENDKIEIVHESFSRKAFADGALKGIRFIKGKKGFFGMQDVLDLERVLASYFDKRKIVIANTSS
;
A
#
# COMPACT_ATOMS: atom_id res chain seq x y z
N MET A 1 10.21 21.19 -2.03
CA MET A 1 10.73 19.83 -2.28
C MET A 1 10.49 18.99 -1.04
N THR A 2 10.13 17.70 -1.16
CA THR A 2 9.91 16.79 -0.02
C THR A 2 11.15 15.95 0.19
N ASN A 3 11.77 16.03 1.36
CA ASN A 3 12.90 15.18 1.73
C ASN A 3 12.38 13.80 2.15
N VAL A 4 12.74 12.77 1.40
CA VAL A 4 12.29 11.40 1.62
C VAL A 4 13.47 10.53 2.06
N CYS A 5 13.28 9.74 3.10
CA CYS A 5 14.20 8.68 3.50
C CYS A 5 13.53 7.32 3.30
N LEU A 6 14.20 6.42 2.61
CA LEU A 6 13.69 5.07 2.34
C LEU A 6 14.21 4.10 3.42
N ILE A 7 13.35 3.23 3.93
CA ILE A 7 13.71 2.12 4.81
C ILE A 7 13.44 0.80 4.10
N GLY A 8 14.48 -0.03 3.98
CA GLY A 8 14.41 -1.29 3.26
C GLY A 8 14.85 -1.16 1.79
N LEU A 9 16.00 -1.75 1.47
CA LEU A 9 16.61 -1.73 0.13
C LEU A 9 16.60 -3.13 -0.51
N GLY A 10 15.42 -3.76 -0.49
CA GLY A 10 15.10 -4.96 -1.25
C GLY A 10 14.70 -4.65 -2.71
N ARG A 11 14.21 -5.64 -3.44
CA ARG A 11 13.78 -5.48 -4.84
C ARG A 11 12.79 -4.33 -5.06
N THR A 12 11.79 -4.22 -4.21
CA THR A 12 10.78 -3.14 -4.28
C THR A 12 11.37 -1.81 -3.83
N GLY A 13 12.14 -1.78 -2.74
CA GLY A 13 12.80 -0.57 -2.27
C GLY A 13 13.75 0.06 -3.30
N MET A 14 14.48 -0.75 -4.06
CA MET A 14 15.33 -0.24 -5.15
C MET A 14 14.51 0.46 -6.25
N GLU A 15 13.37 -0.09 -6.64
CA GLU A 15 12.47 0.57 -7.61
C GLU A 15 11.88 1.87 -7.06
N ILE A 16 11.49 1.88 -5.78
CA ILE A 16 10.99 3.09 -5.12
C ILE A 16 12.06 4.18 -5.08
N ALA A 17 13.31 3.81 -4.74
CA ALA A 17 14.42 4.77 -4.74
C ALA A 17 14.63 5.40 -6.12
N LYS A 18 14.65 4.59 -7.19
CA LYS A 18 14.78 5.09 -8.57
C LYS A 18 13.67 6.08 -8.91
N VAL A 19 12.42 5.68 -8.65
CA VAL A 19 11.26 6.50 -9.00
C VAL A 19 11.20 7.80 -8.17
N ILE A 20 11.62 7.79 -6.88
CA ILE A 20 11.73 9.02 -6.08
C ILE A 20 12.76 9.98 -6.69
N MET A 21 13.92 9.46 -7.12
CA MET A 21 14.98 10.29 -7.73
C MET A 21 14.57 10.93 -9.07
N GLU A 22 13.61 10.33 -9.78
CA GLU A 22 13.03 10.89 -11.00
C GLU A 22 12.06 12.06 -10.74
N GLN A 23 11.60 12.26 -9.48
CA GLN A 23 10.59 13.28 -9.18
C GLN A 23 11.19 14.67 -8.97
N ARG A 24 10.55 15.71 -9.53
CA ARG A 24 10.96 17.11 -9.35
C ARG A 24 10.54 17.69 -7.98
N ASP A 25 9.53 17.13 -7.35
CA ASP A 25 8.93 17.60 -6.09
C ASP A 25 9.48 16.87 -4.86
N MET A 26 10.34 15.86 -5.06
CA MET A 26 10.92 15.02 -4.00
C MET A 26 12.44 14.94 -4.10
N LYS A 27 13.09 14.68 -2.98
CA LYS A 27 14.53 14.40 -2.90
C LYS A 27 14.76 13.20 -2.00
N LEU A 28 15.38 12.15 -2.51
CA LEU A 28 15.89 11.06 -1.68
C LEU A 28 17.10 11.58 -0.90
N VAL A 29 16.98 11.67 0.43
CA VAL A 29 18.07 12.23 1.29
C VAL A 29 18.89 11.15 1.99
N GLY A 30 18.38 9.92 2.06
CA GLY A 30 19.07 8.78 2.65
C GLY A 30 18.27 7.51 2.50
N VAL A 31 18.94 6.40 2.75
CA VAL A 31 18.34 5.06 2.75
C VAL A 31 18.78 4.34 4.03
N ILE A 32 17.88 3.60 4.65
CA ILE A 32 18.18 2.77 5.82
C ILE A 32 18.05 1.30 5.44
N CYS A 33 19.03 0.50 5.77
CA CYS A 33 19.02 -0.95 5.65
C CYS A 33 19.25 -1.62 7.02
N SER A 34 19.17 -2.96 7.09
CA SER A 34 19.49 -3.69 8.32
C SER A 34 20.95 -3.51 8.72
N ASP A 35 21.26 -3.61 10.02
CA ASP A 35 22.61 -3.44 10.57
C ASP A 35 23.64 -4.41 9.96
N PHE A 36 23.18 -5.57 9.52
CA PHE A 36 24.04 -6.62 8.93
C PHE A 36 24.10 -6.56 7.39
N SER A 37 23.56 -5.51 6.78
CA SER A 37 23.56 -5.39 5.32
C SER A 37 24.92 -4.92 4.81
N SER A 38 25.49 -5.64 3.84
CA SER A 38 26.72 -5.22 3.12
C SER A 38 26.55 -3.93 2.30
N LYS A 39 25.33 -3.40 2.24
CA LYS A 39 25.00 -2.14 1.56
C LYS A 39 25.22 -0.92 2.47
N ALA A 40 25.26 -1.11 3.79
CA ALA A 40 25.46 -0.01 4.74
C ALA A 40 26.81 0.69 4.49
N GLY A 41 26.80 2.01 4.55
CA GLY A 41 27.98 2.86 4.32
C GLY A 41 28.18 3.25 2.85
N LYS A 42 27.60 2.54 1.89
CA LYS A 42 27.73 2.79 0.44
C LYS A 42 26.87 3.95 -0.04
N ASP A 43 27.20 4.50 -1.19
CA ASP A 43 26.27 5.34 -1.96
C ASP A 43 25.20 4.47 -2.61
N ILE A 44 23.96 4.99 -2.72
CA ILE A 44 22.89 4.24 -3.37
C ILE A 44 23.14 4.03 -4.86
N GLY A 45 23.85 4.93 -5.52
CA GLY A 45 24.26 4.80 -6.92
C GLY A 45 25.02 3.50 -7.15
N GLU A 46 26.00 3.18 -6.28
CA GLU A 46 26.75 1.92 -6.35
C GLU A 46 25.83 0.69 -6.34
N VAL A 47 24.81 0.69 -5.46
CA VAL A 47 23.86 -0.44 -5.32
C VAL A 47 22.90 -0.53 -6.51
N LEU A 48 22.61 0.59 -7.16
CA LEU A 48 21.71 0.66 -8.33
C LEU A 48 22.46 0.49 -9.66
N GLY A 49 23.81 0.36 -9.65
CA GLY A 49 24.63 0.30 -10.85
C GLY A 49 24.72 1.65 -11.58
N LEU A 50 24.66 2.76 -10.84
CA LEU A 50 24.75 4.14 -11.31
C LEU A 50 26.02 4.80 -10.74
N PRO A 51 26.50 5.94 -11.29
CA PRO A 51 27.50 6.76 -10.64
C PRO A 51 27.06 7.19 -9.23
N ASP A 52 28.02 7.69 -8.42
CA ASP A 52 27.72 8.25 -7.12
C ASP A 52 26.71 9.39 -7.22
N ILE A 53 25.65 9.26 -6.40
CA ILE A 53 24.51 10.20 -6.39
C ILE A 53 24.60 11.14 -5.18
N GLY A 54 25.49 10.83 -4.22
CA GLY A 54 25.62 11.55 -2.96
C GLY A 54 24.56 11.19 -1.93
N VAL A 55 23.87 10.06 -2.10
CA VAL A 55 22.84 9.55 -1.18
C VAL A 55 23.36 8.31 -0.46
N LYS A 56 23.67 8.46 0.81
CA LYS A 56 24.27 7.40 1.64
C LYS A 56 23.22 6.41 2.14
N ILE A 57 23.62 5.15 2.22
CA ILE A 57 22.89 4.06 2.87
C ILE A 57 23.39 3.92 4.31
N TYR A 58 22.47 4.02 5.26
CA TYR A 58 22.72 3.95 6.71
C TYR A 58 22.27 2.60 7.26
N ALA A 59 22.95 2.11 8.29
CA ALA A 59 22.47 0.99 9.08
C ALA A 59 21.30 1.41 9.99
N SER A 60 20.42 0.48 10.39
CA SER A 60 19.21 0.79 11.17
C SER A 60 19.52 1.39 12.54
N ASN A 61 20.66 1.05 13.16
CA ASN A 61 21.12 1.67 14.40
C ASN A 61 21.50 3.16 14.26
N GLN A 62 21.65 3.67 13.03
CA GLN A 62 21.91 5.08 12.74
C GLN A 62 20.63 5.91 12.53
N LEU A 63 19.43 5.38 12.80
CA LEU A 63 18.17 6.07 12.60
C LEU A 63 18.14 7.46 13.26
N ASN A 64 18.61 7.58 14.50
CA ASN A 64 18.62 8.86 15.21
C ASN A 64 19.51 9.90 14.51
N TYR A 65 20.66 9.48 13.98
CA TYR A 65 21.50 10.34 13.16
C TYR A 65 20.77 10.82 11.90
N VAL A 66 20.08 9.92 11.20
CA VAL A 66 19.28 10.26 10.00
C VAL A 66 18.17 11.25 10.34
N LEU A 67 17.44 11.03 11.43
CA LEU A 67 16.38 11.93 11.90
C LEU A 67 16.90 13.35 12.19
N GLU A 68 18.07 13.46 12.83
CA GLU A 68 18.62 14.74 13.29
C GLU A 68 19.40 15.49 12.20
N LYS A 69 20.15 14.78 11.37
CA LYS A 69 21.05 15.38 10.38
C LYS A 69 20.42 15.54 9.00
N LEU A 70 19.68 14.53 8.54
CA LEU A 70 19.06 14.58 7.21
C LEU A 70 17.66 15.22 7.24
N LYS A 71 17.02 15.23 8.40
CA LYS A 71 15.70 15.85 8.65
C LYS A 71 14.70 15.51 7.55
N PRO A 72 14.39 14.23 7.30
CA PRO A 72 13.42 13.86 6.29
C PRO A 72 12.02 14.36 6.68
N ASP A 73 11.23 14.77 5.68
CA ASP A 73 9.80 15.07 5.85
C ASP A 73 8.98 13.78 5.96
N VAL A 74 9.38 12.75 5.21
CA VAL A 74 8.65 11.48 5.10
C VAL A 74 9.64 10.31 5.06
N PHE A 75 9.36 9.28 5.87
CA PHE A 75 9.95 7.95 5.69
C PHE A 75 9.04 7.08 4.84
N VAL A 76 9.63 6.23 3.99
CA VAL A 76 8.93 5.21 3.21
C VAL A 76 9.49 3.85 3.59
N ASP A 77 8.67 2.97 4.14
CA ASP A 77 9.10 1.68 4.67
C ASP A 77 8.63 0.50 3.81
N PHE A 78 9.61 -0.22 3.26
CA PHE A 78 9.46 -1.49 2.57
C PHE A 78 10.45 -2.53 3.13
N SER A 79 10.49 -2.67 4.44
CA SER A 79 11.39 -3.57 5.15
C SER A 79 10.67 -4.86 5.61
N ASN A 80 10.46 -5.00 6.90
CA ASN A 80 9.67 -6.05 7.52
C ASN A 80 9.00 -5.52 8.80
N TYR A 81 7.89 -6.14 9.23
CA TYR A 81 7.08 -5.65 10.35
C TYR A 81 7.87 -5.54 11.66
N LYS A 82 8.79 -6.45 11.96
CA LYS A 82 9.60 -6.40 13.18
C LYS A 82 10.49 -5.17 13.19
N ALA A 83 11.15 -4.88 12.07
CA ALA A 83 11.98 -3.68 11.93
C ALA A 83 11.11 -2.42 12.07
N THR A 84 9.97 -2.36 11.37
CA THR A 84 9.03 -1.23 11.47
C THR A 84 8.64 -0.95 12.93
N MET A 85 8.28 -1.99 13.69
CA MET A 85 7.86 -1.84 15.09
C MET A 85 8.98 -1.38 16.02
N ASN A 86 10.24 -1.59 15.66
CA ASN A 86 11.40 -1.08 16.42
C ASN A 86 11.59 0.43 16.27
N TYR A 87 11.30 1.01 15.10
CA TYR A 87 11.57 2.42 14.84
C TYR A 87 10.35 3.33 14.72
N VAL A 88 9.15 2.79 14.60
CA VAL A 88 7.94 3.60 14.43
C VAL A 88 7.73 4.60 15.56
N SER A 89 8.07 4.27 16.79
CA SER A 89 7.98 5.19 17.93
C SER A 89 8.91 6.39 17.77
N SER A 90 10.20 6.15 17.46
CA SER A 90 11.21 7.21 17.30
C SER A 90 10.86 8.17 16.15
N ILE A 91 10.38 7.63 15.01
CA ILE A 91 9.93 8.44 13.88
C ILE A 91 8.71 9.28 14.27
N SER A 92 7.72 8.66 14.94
CA SER A 92 6.49 9.33 15.38
C SER A 92 6.76 10.43 16.41
N GLU A 93 7.66 10.22 17.37
CA GLU A 93 8.07 11.20 18.39
C GLU A 93 8.72 12.45 17.77
N LYS A 94 9.46 12.28 16.69
CA LYS A 94 10.04 13.40 15.92
C LYS A 94 9.00 14.05 14.98
N LYS A 95 7.74 13.58 14.98
CA LYS A 95 6.63 14.04 14.13
C LYS A 95 6.90 13.95 12.64
N VAL A 96 7.79 13.05 12.23
CA VAL A 96 8.06 12.76 10.82
C VAL A 96 6.97 11.83 10.30
N ALA A 97 6.50 12.08 9.09
CA ALA A 97 5.48 11.25 8.46
C ALA A 97 6.06 9.90 8.00
N LEU A 98 5.24 8.85 8.02
CA LEU A 98 5.66 7.50 7.66
C LEU A 98 4.66 6.84 6.71
N VAL A 99 5.14 6.39 5.54
CA VAL A 99 4.41 5.54 4.59
C VAL A 99 4.91 4.11 4.77
N ILE A 100 4.03 3.18 5.08
CA ILE A 100 4.36 1.78 5.36
C ILE A 100 3.72 0.89 4.28
N GLY A 101 4.56 0.35 3.36
CA GLY A 101 4.18 -0.70 2.41
C GLY A 101 4.49 -2.11 2.92
N THR A 102 5.15 -2.22 4.06
CA THR A 102 5.46 -3.47 4.75
C THR A 102 4.16 -4.17 5.19
N THR A 103 4.14 -5.49 5.15
CA THR A 103 3.02 -6.36 5.51
C THR A 103 3.32 -7.19 6.76
N GLY A 104 2.31 -7.87 7.32
CA GLY A 104 2.47 -8.84 8.41
C GLY A 104 2.30 -8.27 9.81
N PHE A 105 1.72 -7.08 9.95
CA PHE A 105 1.39 -6.51 11.26
C PHE A 105 0.19 -7.20 11.92
N SER A 106 0.30 -7.44 13.21
CA SER A 106 -0.82 -7.87 14.05
C SER A 106 -1.82 -6.72 14.30
N LYS A 107 -3.04 -7.05 14.74
CA LYS A 107 -4.02 -6.04 15.20
C LYS A 107 -3.45 -5.15 16.31
N THR A 108 -2.64 -5.71 17.21
CA THR A 108 -1.97 -4.99 18.30
C THR A 108 -0.94 -4.00 17.78
N ASP A 109 -0.14 -4.38 16.76
CA ASP A 109 0.82 -3.47 16.13
C ASP A 109 0.12 -2.28 15.48
N ILE A 110 -0.97 -2.54 14.76
CA ILE A 110 -1.78 -1.49 14.13
C ILE A 110 -2.37 -0.54 15.18
N LEU A 111 -2.91 -1.09 16.27
CA LEU A 111 -3.43 -0.28 17.38
C LEU A 111 -2.34 0.59 18.00
N ARG A 112 -1.15 0.04 18.23
CA ARG A 112 0.01 0.80 18.73
C ARG A 112 0.36 1.96 17.80
N MET A 113 0.41 1.74 16.48
CA MET A 113 0.64 2.80 15.51
C MET A 113 -0.43 3.90 15.57
N LYS A 114 -1.72 3.52 15.68
CA LYS A 114 -2.83 4.48 15.86
C LYS A 114 -2.68 5.32 17.14
N VAL A 115 -2.28 4.70 18.25
CA VAL A 115 -2.03 5.40 19.52
C VAL A 115 -0.87 6.39 19.38
N LEU A 116 0.24 5.98 18.73
CA LEU A 116 1.41 6.83 18.51
C LEU A 116 1.05 8.08 17.69
N THR A 117 0.24 7.94 16.63
CA THR A 117 -0.18 9.12 15.84
C THR A 117 -0.97 10.14 16.66
N LYS A 118 -1.88 9.66 17.51
CA LYS A 118 -2.67 10.52 18.41
C LYS A 118 -1.80 11.19 19.47
N LYS A 119 -0.91 10.39 20.12
CA LYS A 119 -0.04 10.88 21.20
C LYS A 119 0.94 11.93 20.70
N ASN A 120 1.57 11.72 19.56
CA ASN A 120 2.69 12.54 19.09
C ASN A 120 2.26 13.58 18.04
N GLY A 121 1.05 13.49 17.50
CA GLY A 121 0.59 14.34 16.40
C GLY A 121 1.37 14.12 15.11
N SER A 122 1.75 12.85 14.83
CA SER A 122 2.45 12.42 13.61
C SER A 122 1.48 11.83 12.58
N GLY A 123 1.91 11.67 11.33
CA GLY A 123 1.15 11.02 10.26
C GLY A 123 1.70 9.64 9.95
N ILE A 124 0.84 8.62 9.93
CA ILE A 124 1.19 7.27 9.45
C ILE A 124 0.19 6.85 8.39
N LEU A 125 0.68 6.49 7.21
CA LEU A 125 -0.06 5.80 6.16
C LEU A 125 0.31 4.34 6.16
N LEU A 126 -0.61 3.46 6.56
CA LEU A 126 -0.44 2.01 6.47
C LEU A 126 -1.07 1.50 5.16
N ALA A 127 -0.24 1.11 4.22
CA ALA A 127 -0.62 0.73 2.86
C ALA A 127 -0.02 -0.63 2.46
N PRO A 128 -0.39 -1.75 3.11
CA PRO A 128 0.14 -3.07 2.77
C PRO A 128 -0.20 -3.51 1.34
N ASN A 129 -1.25 -2.94 0.75
CA ASN A 129 -1.59 -3.01 -0.67
C ASN A 129 -1.47 -1.62 -1.27
N ILE A 130 -0.24 -1.20 -1.60
CA ILE A 130 0.04 0.18 -1.99
C ILE A 130 -0.28 0.47 -3.46
N THR A 131 -0.48 -0.54 -4.32
CA THR A 131 -0.80 -0.31 -5.74
C THR A 131 -2.20 0.27 -5.90
N VAL A 132 -2.33 1.30 -6.74
CA VAL A 132 -3.60 2.01 -6.96
C VAL A 132 -4.65 1.06 -7.52
N GLY A 133 -4.31 0.29 -8.55
CA GLY A 133 -5.26 -0.58 -9.24
C GLY A 133 -5.87 -1.65 -8.34
N VAL A 134 -5.09 -2.24 -7.42
CA VAL A 134 -5.62 -3.23 -6.48
C VAL A 134 -6.61 -2.62 -5.47
N ASN A 135 -6.42 -1.36 -5.07
CA ASN A 135 -7.37 -0.68 -4.19
C ASN A 135 -8.68 -0.33 -4.94
N VAL A 136 -8.59 0.00 -6.22
CA VAL A 136 -9.78 0.16 -7.07
C VAL A 136 -10.50 -1.17 -7.22
N MET A 137 -9.79 -2.27 -7.47
CA MET A 137 -10.37 -3.62 -7.52
C MET A 137 -11.09 -3.97 -6.21
N MET A 138 -10.49 -3.73 -5.04
CA MET A 138 -11.12 -3.96 -3.73
C MET A 138 -12.42 -3.19 -3.57
N LEU A 139 -12.45 -1.91 -3.96
CA LEU A 139 -13.65 -1.09 -3.93
C LEU A 139 -14.75 -1.66 -4.85
N LEU A 140 -14.38 -2.00 -6.09
CA LEU A 140 -15.31 -2.58 -7.06
C LEU A 140 -15.86 -3.93 -6.59
N SER A 141 -15.02 -4.75 -5.94
CA SER A 141 -15.42 -6.03 -5.35
C SER A 141 -16.46 -5.86 -4.26
N ASN A 142 -16.28 -4.89 -3.35
CA ASN A 142 -17.25 -4.58 -2.29
C ASN A 142 -18.58 -4.07 -2.87
N ILE A 143 -18.53 -3.17 -3.85
CA ILE A 143 -19.73 -2.64 -4.52
C ILE A 143 -20.46 -3.76 -5.27
N ALA A 144 -19.73 -4.59 -6.01
CA ALA A 144 -20.33 -5.71 -6.76
C ALA A 144 -21.02 -6.71 -5.81
N ALA A 145 -20.39 -7.05 -4.68
CA ALA A 145 -20.97 -7.93 -3.67
C ALA A 145 -22.28 -7.38 -3.07
N ARG A 146 -22.40 -6.06 -2.92
CA ARG A 146 -23.66 -5.44 -2.46
C ARG A 146 -24.78 -5.50 -3.49
N ILE A 147 -24.44 -5.48 -4.78
CA ILE A 147 -25.45 -5.45 -5.87
C ILE A 147 -25.84 -6.88 -6.30
N LEU A 148 -24.86 -7.78 -6.33
CA LEU A 148 -24.95 -9.14 -6.84
C LEU A 148 -24.84 -10.15 -5.68
N SER A 149 -25.59 -9.91 -4.59
CA SER A 149 -25.47 -10.69 -3.36
C SER A 149 -25.96 -12.14 -3.47
N ASP A 150 -26.60 -12.51 -4.56
CA ASP A 150 -27.08 -13.84 -4.92
C ASP A 150 -26.17 -14.56 -5.95
N TYR A 151 -25.04 -13.94 -6.37
CA TYR A 151 -24.05 -14.53 -7.26
C TYR A 151 -22.95 -15.24 -6.47
N ASP A 152 -22.27 -16.18 -7.12
CA ASP A 152 -21.08 -16.83 -6.59
C ASP A 152 -19.83 -15.98 -6.82
N PHE A 153 -18.95 -15.95 -5.83
CA PHE A 153 -17.69 -15.18 -5.88
C PHE A 153 -16.50 -16.11 -5.74
N GLU A 154 -15.57 -16.04 -6.69
CA GLU A 154 -14.32 -16.79 -6.64
C GLU A 154 -13.13 -15.90 -6.97
N ILE A 155 -12.01 -16.11 -6.28
CA ILE A 155 -10.78 -15.36 -6.48
C ILE A 155 -9.70 -16.29 -7.03
N SER A 156 -9.05 -15.88 -8.14
CA SER A 156 -7.81 -16.48 -8.60
C SER A 156 -6.65 -15.49 -8.43
N GLU A 157 -5.51 -15.96 -7.91
CA GLU A 157 -4.32 -15.14 -7.80
C GLU A 157 -3.07 -15.86 -8.29
N ALA A 158 -2.18 -15.12 -8.96
CA ALA A 158 -0.93 -15.69 -9.47
C ALA A 158 0.25 -14.80 -9.08
N HIS A 159 1.31 -15.44 -8.57
CA HIS A 159 2.58 -14.79 -8.24
C HIS A 159 3.77 -15.67 -8.64
N HIS A 160 4.96 -15.07 -8.56
CA HIS A 160 6.22 -15.78 -8.88
C HIS A 160 6.45 -16.99 -7.96
N LYS A 161 7.17 -17.99 -8.46
CA LYS A 161 7.47 -19.27 -7.79
C LYS A 161 8.12 -19.16 -6.40
N HIS A 162 8.72 -18.01 -6.07
CA HIS A 162 9.40 -17.78 -4.79
C HIS A 162 8.53 -17.10 -3.73
N LYS A 163 7.25 -16.80 -4.02
CA LYS A 163 6.33 -16.22 -3.01
C LYS A 163 5.93 -17.32 -2.03
N LYS A 164 6.14 -17.05 -0.73
CA LYS A 164 5.95 -18.05 0.33
C LYS A 164 4.52 -18.13 0.86
N ASP A 165 3.87 -16.98 0.99
CA ASP A 165 2.48 -16.90 1.45
C ASP A 165 1.51 -17.36 0.36
N SER A 166 0.56 -18.19 0.75
CA SER A 166 -0.52 -18.72 -0.10
C SER A 166 -1.75 -18.99 0.78
N PRO A 167 -2.91 -18.37 0.48
CA PRO A 167 -3.12 -17.30 -0.49
C PRO A 167 -2.33 -16.02 -0.17
N SER A 168 -2.23 -15.12 -1.18
CA SER A 168 -1.57 -13.83 -0.97
C SER A 168 -2.37 -12.93 -0.03
N GLY A 169 -1.68 -12.09 0.76
CA GLY A 169 -2.36 -11.13 1.62
C GLY A 169 -3.28 -10.15 0.86
N THR A 170 -3.06 -9.94 -0.44
CA THR A 170 -3.95 -9.15 -1.30
C THR A 170 -5.23 -9.90 -1.61
N ALA A 171 -5.14 -11.18 -1.95
CA ALA A 171 -6.32 -12.01 -2.23
C ALA A 171 -7.21 -12.13 -0.99
N LEU A 172 -6.62 -12.34 0.19
CA LEU A 172 -7.37 -12.34 1.45
C LEU A 172 -8.12 -11.03 1.69
N LYS A 173 -7.51 -9.88 1.37
CA LYS A 173 -8.19 -8.59 1.52
C LYS A 173 -9.28 -8.34 0.49
N ILE A 174 -9.15 -8.89 -0.72
CA ILE A 174 -10.24 -8.85 -1.70
C ILE A 174 -11.41 -9.68 -1.16
N ALA A 175 -11.15 -10.87 -0.61
CA ALA A 175 -12.18 -11.69 0.04
C ALA A 175 -12.84 -10.95 1.21
N ASP A 176 -12.05 -10.34 2.12
CA ASP A 176 -12.58 -9.51 3.22
C ASP A 176 -13.55 -8.42 2.70
N GLN A 177 -13.24 -7.78 1.56
CA GLN A 177 -14.08 -6.73 0.97
C GLN A 177 -15.38 -7.28 0.37
N ILE A 178 -15.35 -8.47 -0.21
CA ILE A 178 -16.55 -9.17 -0.70
C ILE A 178 -17.45 -9.56 0.48
N GLU A 179 -16.86 -10.19 1.49
CA GLU A 179 -17.59 -10.62 2.70
C GLU A 179 -18.23 -9.42 3.41
N GLU A 180 -17.52 -8.30 3.56
CA GLU A 180 -18.07 -7.05 4.10
C GLU A 180 -19.23 -6.52 3.27
N GLY A 181 -19.12 -6.58 1.93
CA GLY A 181 -20.20 -6.20 1.01
C GLY A 181 -21.44 -7.05 1.21
N LEU A 182 -21.31 -8.38 1.19
CA LEU A 182 -22.40 -9.35 1.38
C LEU A 182 -23.08 -9.20 2.76
N GLN A 183 -22.30 -9.12 3.84
CA GLN A 183 -22.81 -8.91 5.20
C GLN A 183 -23.62 -7.62 5.34
N SER A 184 -23.20 -6.55 4.65
CA SER A 184 -23.94 -5.28 4.66
C SER A 184 -25.33 -5.37 4.01
N CYS A 185 -25.57 -6.42 3.21
CA CYS A 185 -26.89 -6.75 2.61
C CYS A 185 -27.66 -7.83 3.38
N GLY A 186 -27.15 -8.27 4.53
CA GLY A 186 -27.81 -9.28 5.38
C GLY A 186 -27.53 -10.71 4.96
N VAL A 187 -26.54 -10.96 4.09
CA VAL A 187 -26.12 -12.31 3.72
C VAL A 187 -25.25 -12.87 4.84
N GLU A 188 -25.61 -14.05 5.35
CA GLU A 188 -24.78 -14.79 6.31
C GLU A 188 -23.64 -15.50 5.57
N ILE A 189 -22.40 -15.25 5.99
CA ILE A 189 -21.21 -15.89 5.44
C ILE A 189 -20.92 -17.15 6.25
N ASN A 190 -21.29 -18.31 5.73
CA ASN A 190 -21.05 -19.61 6.36
C ASN A 190 -19.70 -20.21 5.95
N GLU A 191 -19.21 -19.87 4.77
CA GLU A 191 -17.93 -20.30 4.22
C GLU A 191 -17.18 -19.10 3.66
N SER A 192 -15.84 -19.11 3.79
CA SER A 192 -15.01 -18.05 3.22
C SER A 192 -15.03 -18.09 1.69
N ILE A 193 -14.89 -16.93 1.06
CA ILE A 193 -14.76 -16.80 -0.40
C ILE A 193 -13.60 -17.68 -0.89
N PRO A 194 -13.82 -18.59 -1.88
CA PRO A 194 -12.79 -19.47 -2.41
C PRO A 194 -11.64 -18.68 -3.06
N ILE A 195 -10.40 -19.09 -2.78
CA ILE A 195 -9.19 -18.45 -3.34
C ILE A 195 -8.30 -19.52 -3.96
N HIS A 196 -8.04 -19.39 -5.25
CA HIS A 196 -7.15 -20.26 -6.02
C HIS A 196 -5.81 -19.60 -6.23
N ALA A 197 -4.75 -20.19 -5.69
CA ALA A 197 -3.42 -19.60 -5.70
C ALA A 197 -2.46 -20.32 -6.68
N VAL A 198 -1.91 -19.57 -7.63
CA VAL A 198 -0.90 -20.03 -8.58
C VAL A 198 0.47 -19.47 -8.24
N ARG A 199 1.52 -20.32 -8.28
CA ARG A 199 2.92 -19.94 -8.08
C ARG A 199 3.74 -20.38 -9.28
N ALA A 200 4.00 -19.43 -10.21
CA ALA A 200 4.65 -19.74 -11.49
C ALA A 200 5.58 -18.63 -11.97
N GLY A 201 6.68 -19.02 -12.60
CA GLY A 201 7.59 -18.11 -13.30
C GLY A 201 8.01 -16.90 -12.50
N GLY A 202 7.94 -15.74 -13.17
CA GLY A 202 8.29 -14.42 -12.63
C GLY A 202 7.10 -13.48 -12.42
N ILE A 203 5.86 -13.99 -12.38
CA ILE A 203 4.63 -13.20 -12.25
C ILE A 203 4.75 -12.28 -11.04
N VAL A 204 4.59 -10.95 -11.25
CA VAL A 204 4.74 -9.95 -10.19
C VAL A 204 3.55 -10.01 -9.24
N GLY A 205 2.35 -10.10 -9.79
CA GLY A 205 1.09 -10.27 -9.06
C GLY A 205 -0.09 -10.04 -9.98
N ARG A 206 -0.97 -11.03 -10.09
CA ARG A 206 -2.25 -10.97 -10.79
C ARG A 206 -3.34 -11.43 -9.83
N HIS A 207 -4.42 -10.72 -9.80
CA HIS A 207 -5.62 -11.05 -9.03
C HIS A 207 -6.82 -10.92 -9.96
N GLU A 208 -7.69 -11.90 -9.92
CA GLU A 208 -8.91 -11.98 -10.70
C GLU A 208 -10.04 -12.35 -9.74
N LEU A 209 -11.10 -11.56 -9.79
CA LEU A 209 -12.38 -11.87 -9.15
C LEU A 209 -13.35 -12.27 -10.24
N MET A 210 -13.89 -13.47 -10.15
CA MET A 210 -15.01 -13.95 -10.92
C MET A 210 -16.28 -13.82 -10.08
N ILE A 211 -17.33 -13.26 -10.66
CA ILE A 211 -18.66 -13.11 -10.09
C ILE A 211 -19.61 -13.77 -11.06
N ALA A 212 -20.19 -14.89 -10.70
CA ALA A 212 -20.97 -15.74 -11.60
C ALA A 212 -22.42 -15.93 -11.12
N GLY A 213 -23.36 -15.58 -11.95
CA GLY A 213 -24.77 -15.97 -11.84
C GLY A 213 -25.05 -17.20 -12.69
N GLU A 214 -26.31 -17.64 -12.73
CA GLU A 214 -26.70 -18.78 -13.56
C GLU A 214 -26.59 -18.51 -15.08
N ASN A 215 -26.72 -17.25 -15.52
CA ASN A 215 -26.83 -16.92 -16.95
C ASN A 215 -25.77 -15.96 -17.46
N ASP A 216 -24.98 -15.34 -16.58
CA ASP A 216 -23.92 -14.41 -16.94
C ASP A 216 -22.78 -14.40 -15.89
N LYS A 217 -21.68 -13.75 -16.21
CA LYS A 217 -20.56 -13.54 -15.28
C LYS A 217 -19.90 -12.19 -15.49
N ILE A 218 -19.27 -11.70 -14.44
CA ILE A 218 -18.38 -10.54 -14.47
C ILE A 218 -16.99 -10.98 -14.01
N GLU A 219 -15.95 -10.47 -14.66
CA GLU A 219 -14.56 -10.65 -14.24
C GLU A 219 -13.93 -9.28 -13.97
N ILE A 220 -13.30 -9.13 -12.81
CA ILE A 220 -12.51 -7.97 -12.46
C ILE A 220 -11.06 -8.42 -12.29
N VAL A 221 -10.17 -7.92 -13.16
CA VAL A 221 -8.77 -8.36 -13.18
C VAL A 221 -7.84 -7.18 -12.90
N HIS A 222 -6.89 -7.40 -12.00
CA HIS A 222 -5.75 -6.52 -11.76
C HIS A 222 -4.45 -7.28 -11.94
N GLU A 223 -3.55 -6.77 -12.76
CA GLU A 223 -2.22 -7.33 -12.96
C GLU A 223 -1.14 -6.25 -12.86
N SER A 224 -0.10 -6.53 -12.08
CA SER A 224 1.09 -5.69 -11.96
C SER A 224 2.15 -6.14 -12.97
N PHE A 225 2.42 -5.35 -13.99
CA PHE A 225 3.45 -5.66 -15.00
C PHE A 225 4.88 -5.52 -14.47
N SER A 226 5.07 -4.67 -13.47
CA SER A 226 6.37 -4.45 -12.83
C SER A 226 6.22 -3.98 -11.38
N ARG A 227 7.33 -4.00 -10.63
CA ARG A 227 7.36 -3.42 -9.28
C ARG A 227 7.24 -1.89 -9.27
N LYS A 228 7.31 -1.23 -10.42
CA LYS A 228 7.06 0.22 -10.54
C LYS A 228 5.65 0.58 -10.08
N ALA A 229 4.66 -0.31 -10.25
CA ALA A 229 3.30 -0.09 -9.74
C ALA A 229 3.25 0.17 -8.21
N PHE A 230 4.13 -0.48 -7.44
CA PHE A 230 4.25 -0.21 -5.99
C PHE A 230 4.93 1.14 -5.73
N ALA A 231 5.92 1.51 -6.54
CA ALA A 231 6.58 2.80 -6.43
C ALA A 231 5.63 3.96 -6.76
N ASP A 232 4.80 3.83 -7.78
CA ASP A 232 3.78 4.82 -8.15
C ASP A 232 2.76 5.03 -7.01
N GLY A 233 2.36 3.96 -6.34
CA GLY A 233 1.53 4.04 -5.14
C GLY A 233 2.25 4.71 -3.97
N ALA A 234 3.53 4.40 -3.76
CA ALA A 234 4.34 5.05 -2.72
C ALA A 234 4.48 6.55 -2.96
N LEU A 235 4.69 7.00 -4.21
CA LEU A 235 4.71 8.44 -4.54
C LEU A 235 3.41 9.15 -4.19
N LYS A 236 2.26 8.53 -4.47
CA LYS A 236 0.95 9.08 -4.05
C LYS A 236 0.86 9.16 -2.54
N GLY A 237 1.29 8.11 -1.83
CA GLY A 237 1.33 8.08 -0.36
C GLY A 237 2.21 9.17 0.23
N ILE A 238 3.40 9.40 -0.32
CA ILE A 238 4.33 10.47 0.11
C ILE A 238 3.68 11.85 -0.03
N ARG A 239 3.09 12.13 -1.21
CA ARG A 239 2.42 13.41 -1.47
C ARG A 239 1.24 13.63 -0.53
N PHE A 240 0.48 12.58 -0.28
CA PHE A 240 -0.69 12.63 0.60
C PHE A 240 -0.33 12.89 2.05
N ILE A 241 0.66 12.15 2.61
CA ILE A 241 0.92 12.13 4.06
C ILE A 241 1.70 13.34 4.54
N LYS A 242 2.43 14.04 3.66
CA LYS A 242 3.25 15.19 4.03
C LYS A 242 2.44 16.23 4.79
N GLY A 243 2.85 16.53 6.03
CA GLY A 243 2.20 17.50 6.90
C GLY A 243 0.87 17.04 7.51
N LYS A 244 0.37 15.86 7.20
CA LYS A 244 -0.85 15.30 7.82
C LYS A 244 -0.55 14.67 9.17
N LYS A 245 -1.56 14.67 10.04
CA LYS A 245 -1.54 14.07 11.38
C LYS A 245 -2.68 13.06 11.45
N GLY A 246 -2.37 11.85 11.92
CA GLY A 246 -3.35 10.78 12.06
C GLY A 246 -2.89 9.46 11.42
N PHE A 247 -3.80 8.50 11.40
CA PHE A 247 -3.57 7.18 10.83
C PHE A 247 -4.46 7.00 9.60
N PHE A 248 -3.87 6.66 8.47
CA PHE A 248 -4.50 6.64 7.15
C PHE A 248 -4.29 5.30 6.44
N GLY A 249 -5.19 4.98 5.50
CA GLY A 249 -5.07 3.89 4.54
C GLY A 249 -5.02 4.39 3.09
N MET A 250 -4.96 3.47 2.13
CA MET A 250 -4.96 3.84 0.71
C MET A 250 -6.30 4.42 0.23
N GLN A 251 -7.41 4.08 0.87
CA GLN A 251 -8.73 4.69 0.60
C GLN A 251 -8.69 6.21 0.83
N ASP A 252 -7.97 6.68 1.86
CA ASP A 252 -7.81 8.11 2.15
C ASP A 252 -6.92 8.80 1.09
N VAL A 253 -5.87 8.10 0.62
CA VAL A 253 -4.97 8.59 -0.44
C VAL A 253 -5.69 8.78 -1.76
N LEU A 254 -6.60 7.86 -2.08
CA LEU A 254 -7.35 7.83 -3.34
C LEU A 254 -8.64 8.65 -3.28
N ASP A 255 -9.02 9.12 -2.07
CA ASP A 255 -10.26 9.90 -1.82
C ASP A 255 -11.50 9.22 -2.44
N LEU A 256 -11.59 7.88 -2.22
CA LEU A 256 -12.60 7.04 -2.87
C LEU A 256 -14.02 7.46 -2.52
N GLU A 257 -14.26 7.87 -1.28
CA GLU A 257 -15.56 8.36 -0.83
C GLU A 257 -16.01 9.58 -1.64
N ARG A 258 -15.11 10.56 -1.83
CA ARG A 258 -15.40 11.76 -2.61
C ARG A 258 -15.65 11.44 -4.08
N VAL A 259 -14.88 10.52 -4.66
CA VAL A 259 -15.07 10.09 -6.05
C VAL A 259 -16.48 9.49 -6.23
N LEU A 260 -16.89 8.59 -5.33
CA LEU A 260 -18.23 8.00 -5.36
C LEU A 260 -19.33 9.04 -5.13
N ALA A 261 -19.18 9.89 -4.11
CA ALA A 261 -20.13 10.96 -3.82
C ALA A 261 -20.33 11.86 -5.04
N SER A 262 -19.24 12.28 -5.70
CA SER A 262 -19.31 13.14 -6.90
C SER A 262 -20.03 12.48 -8.07
N TYR A 263 -19.97 11.16 -8.19
CA TYR A 263 -20.70 10.41 -9.20
C TYR A 263 -22.22 10.42 -8.94
N PHE A 264 -22.64 10.22 -7.70
CA PHE A 264 -24.05 10.23 -7.33
C PHE A 264 -24.68 11.62 -7.35
N ASP A 265 -23.96 12.67 -6.94
CA ASP A 265 -24.45 14.05 -6.98
C ASP A 265 -24.73 14.52 -8.41
N LYS A 266 -23.86 14.19 -9.37
CA LYS A 266 -24.11 14.49 -10.78
C LYS A 266 -25.35 13.79 -11.33
N ARG A 267 -25.65 12.57 -10.90
CA ARG A 267 -26.87 11.85 -11.29
C ARG A 267 -28.16 12.49 -10.76
N LYS A 268 -28.16 13.02 -9.54
CA LYS A 268 -29.31 13.74 -9.01
C LYS A 268 -29.67 14.95 -9.85
N ILE A 269 -28.66 15.69 -10.34
CA ILE A 269 -28.86 16.86 -11.21
C ILE A 269 -29.48 16.45 -12.57
N VAL A 270 -29.01 15.34 -13.18
CA VAL A 270 -29.52 14.85 -14.46
C VAL A 270 -30.97 14.37 -14.34
N ILE A 271 -31.30 13.62 -13.30
CA ILE A 271 -32.67 13.11 -13.06
C ILE A 271 -33.65 14.28 -12.81
N ALA A 272 -33.23 15.30 -12.04
CA ALA A 272 -34.03 16.48 -11.81
C ALA A 272 -34.37 17.28 -13.10
N ASN A 273 -33.41 17.31 -14.05
CA ASN A 273 -33.56 18.01 -15.33
C ASN A 273 -34.36 17.20 -16.39
N THR A 274 -34.54 15.89 -16.20
CA THR A 274 -35.35 15.04 -17.11
C THR A 274 -36.79 14.88 -16.65
N SER A 275 -37.14 15.40 -15.45
CA SER A 275 -38.48 15.34 -14.88
C SER A 275 -39.24 16.68 -14.99
N SER A 276 -38.67 17.64 -15.68
CA SER A 276 -39.27 18.93 -16.07
C SER A 276 -39.54 18.97 -17.57
#